data_a6910ead2d0982388dd2e0d8b9904719
#
_entry.id   a6910ead2d0982388dd2e0d8b9904719
#
_cell.length_a   1.000
_cell.length_b   1.000
_cell.length_c   1.000
_cell.angle_alpha   90.00
_cell.angle_beta   90.00
_cell.angle_gamma   90.00
#
_symmetry.space_group_name_H-M   'P 1'
#
loop_
_entity.id
_entity.type
_entity.pdbx_description
1 polymer ?
#
loop_
_entity_poly.entity_id
_entity_poly.type
_entity_poly.pdbx_seq_one_letter_code
_entity_poly.pdbx_strand_id
1 'polypeptide(L)'
;RQIHNMTRWDWAQDLFEWFEYYLKGVGEKPALHAQVQRNDGQWRIEETWPPADMEFHRIELSSCMSSGVWVGTGSFVVGGDDSLTVDCGPVSEDKDTYIAGLAPLRLSVVPNFDGGQVFIEMRDSETGVRLGHATMDIRYHAGGYDAQTVVPGELVDMMMEFQAIDAVLPAGHGLTFHMTETGEDYLQPACSPTCFMHVLPSLSTFDLPVIERDGANVLITPQGSDAANNQ
;
A
#
# COMPACT_ATOMS: atom_id res chain seq x y z
N ARG A 1 16.53 -7.37 0.83
CA ARG A 1 16.32 -7.85 -0.55
C ARG A 1 15.12 -8.77 -0.52
N GLN A 2 13.95 -8.26 -0.90
CA GLN A 2 12.80 -9.13 -1.08
C GLN A 2 13.11 -10.02 -2.29
N ILE A 3 13.24 -11.31 -2.02
CA ILE A 3 13.29 -12.30 -3.09
C ILE A 3 11.82 -12.47 -3.50
N HIS A 4 11.46 -12.00 -4.69
CA HIS A 4 10.18 -12.33 -5.29
C HIS A 4 10.20 -13.82 -5.64
N ASN A 5 9.84 -14.65 -4.68
CA ASN A 5 9.72 -16.06 -4.89
C ASN A 5 8.42 -16.36 -5.64
N MET A 6 8.51 -16.38 -6.95
CA MET A 6 7.48 -17.00 -7.81
C MET A 6 7.60 -18.53 -7.71
N THR A 7 7.52 -19.08 -6.52
CA THR A 7 7.85 -20.50 -6.25
C THR A 7 6.65 -21.41 -6.14
N ARG A 8 5.46 -20.90 -6.49
CA ARG A 8 4.29 -21.77 -6.58
C ARG A 8 4.28 -22.45 -7.93
N TRP A 9 4.46 -23.77 -7.90
CA TRP A 9 4.42 -24.60 -9.11
C TRP A 9 3.01 -24.69 -9.71
N ASP A 10 1.98 -24.67 -8.88
CA ASP A 10 0.57 -24.64 -9.26
C ASP A 10 0.20 -23.36 -10.04
N TRP A 11 0.78 -22.22 -9.72
CA TRP A 11 0.59 -21.00 -10.49
C TRP A 11 1.01 -21.13 -11.95
N ALA A 12 2.10 -21.85 -12.22
CA ALA A 12 2.53 -22.09 -13.59
C ALA A 12 1.53 -22.98 -14.34
N GLN A 13 0.91 -23.92 -13.64
CA GLN A 13 -0.15 -24.77 -14.20
C GLN A 13 -1.41 -23.94 -14.51
N ASP A 14 -1.88 -23.13 -13.56
CA ASP A 14 -3.01 -22.21 -13.74
C ASP A 14 -2.80 -21.29 -14.96
N LEU A 15 -1.57 -20.74 -15.10
CA LEU A 15 -1.20 -19.90 -16.22
C LEU A 15 -1.25 -20.68 -17.56
N PHE A 16 -0.77 -21.93 -17.58
CA PHE A 16 -0.85 -22.77 -18.76
C PHE A 16 -2.29 -23.07 -19.15
N GLU A 17 -3.13 -23.47 -18.21
CA GLU A 17 -4.55 -23.76 -18.44
C GLU A 17 -5.29 -22.52 -18.95
N TRP A 18 -4.97 -21.35 -18.41
CA TRP A 18 -5.52 -20.07 -18.86
C TRP A 18 -5.15 -19.79 -20.33
N PHE A 19 -3.88 -19.95 -20.72
CA PHE A 19 -3.43 -19.75 -22.10
C PHE A 19 -3.97 -20.84 -23.06
N GLU A 20 -4.04 -22.10 -22.64
CA GLU A 20 -4.64 -23.17 -23.48
C GLU A 20 -6.09 -22.83 -23.82
N TYR A 21 -6.87 -22.39 -22.82
CA TYR A 21 -8.27 -22.04 -23.05
C TYR A 21 -8.43 -20.74 -23.88
N TYR A 22 -7.84 -19.64 -23.46
CA TYR A 22 -8.11 -18.33 -24.07
C TYR A 22 -7.36 -18.07 -25.39
N LEU A 23 -6.20 -18.68 -25.60
CA LEU A 23 -5.44 -18.50 -26.84
C LEU A 23 -5.62 -19.61 -27.85
N LYS A 24 -5.82 -20.85 -27.38
CA LYS A 24 -5.92 -22.01 -28.26
C LYS A 24 -7.34 -22.61 -28.35
N GLY A 25 -8.23 -22.25 -27.44
CA GLY A 25 -9.59 -22.78 -27.37
C GLY A 25 -9.62 -24.26 -26.93
N VAL A 26 -8.63 -24.69 -26.15
CA VAL A 26 -8.48 -26.10 -25.71
C VAL A 26 -8.65 -26.15 -24.18
N GLY A 27 -9.28 -27.24 -23.69
CA GLY A 27 -9.50 -27.44 -22.25
C GLY A 27 -10.80 -26.85 -21.74
N GLU A 28 -10.94 -26.87 -20.43
CA GLU A 28 -12.08 -26.26 -19.72
C GLU A 28 -11.79 -24.78 -19.40
N LYS A 29 -12.87 -23.99 -19.32
CA LYS A 29 -12.74 -22.58 -18.94
C LYS A 29 -12.21 -22.49 -17.50
N PRO A 30 -11.04 -21.85 -17.28
CA PRO A 30 -10.50 -21.68 -15.94
C PRO A 30 -11.46 -20.90 -15.04
N ALA A 31 -11.55 -21.29 -13.78
CA ALA A 31 -12.28 -20.52 -12.78
C ALA A 31 -11.58 -19.19 -12.55
N LEU A 32 -12.34 -18.09 -12.63
CA LEU A 32 -11.83 -16.75 -12.33
C LEU A 32 -12.02 -16.49 -10.84
N HIS A 33 -10.93 -16.48 -10.11
CA HIS A 33 -10.88 -16.14 -8.68
C HIS A 33 -9.52 -15.53 -8.35
N ALA A 34 -9.43 -14.83 -7.24
CA ALA A 34 -8.16 -14.34 -6.72
C ALA A 34 -7.64 -15.31 -5.65
N GLN A 35 -6.36 -15.66 -5.76
CA GLN A 35 -5.63 -16.36 -4.71
C GLN A 35 -4.68 -15.37 -4.07
N VAL A 36 -4.90 -15.06 -2.80
CA VAL A 36 -4.15 -14.02 -2.10
C VAL A 36 -3.42 -14.60 -0.90
N GLN A 37 -2.17 -14.11 -0.69
CA GLN A 37 -1.37 -14.46 0.47
C GLN A 37 -1.38 -13.29 1.45
N ARG A 38 -1.79 -13.59 2.67
CA ARG A 38 -1.80 -12.66 3.79
C ARG A 38 -0.40 -12.47 4.38
N ASN A 39 -0.18 -11.39 5.12
CA ASN A 39 1.11 -11.09 5.76
C ASN A 39 1.61 -12.16 6.76
N ASP A 40 0.71 -13.01 7.28
CA ASP A 40 1.05 -14.18 8.12
C ASP A 40 1.40 -15.44 7.31
N GLY A 41 1.46 -15.33 6.00
CA GLY A 41 1.77 -16.42 5.08
C GLY A 41 0.61 -17.33 4.72
N GLN A 42 -0.57 -17.12 5.28
CA GLN A 42 -1.75 -17.91 4.98
C GLN A 42 -2.35 -17.51 3.62
N TRP A 43 -2.94 -18.47 2.92
CA TRP A 43 -3.56 -18.30 1.62
C TRP A 43 -5.07 -18.45 1.70
N ARG A 44 -5.79 -17.65 0.93
CA ARG A 44 -7.23 -17.79 0.76
C ARG A 44 -7.65 -17.54 -0.69
N ILE A 45 -8.86 -17.98 -1.00
CA ILE A 45 -9.51 -17.75 -2.29
C ILE A 45 -10.59 -16.69 -2.09
N GLU A 46 -10.60 -15.69 -2.98
CA GLU A 46 -11.66 -14.70 -3.11
C GLU A 46 -12.31 -14.82 -4.49
N GLU A 47 -13.63 -14.70 -4.57
CA GLU A 47 -14.33 -14.69 -5.86
C GLU A 47 -13.94 -13.49 -6.71
N THR A 48 -13.71 -12.35 -6.06
CA THR A 48 -13.26 -11.10 -6.69
C THR A 48 -12.16 -10.45 -5.85
N TRP A 49 -11.36 -9.61 -6.50
CA TRP A 49 -10.41 -8.76 -5.81
C TRP A 49 -10.58 -7.30 -6.26
N PRO A 50 -10.74 -6.32 -5.35
CA PRO A 50 -10.92 -6.51 -3.89
C PRO A 50 -12.11 -7.39 -3.52
N PRO A 51 -12.15 -7.95 -2.26
CA PRO A 51 -13.31 -8.69 -1.78
C PRO A 51 -14.59 -7.88 -1.85
N ALA A 52 -15.71 -8.52 -2.22
CA ALA A 52 -16.98 -7.81 -2.42
C ALA A 52 -17.59 -7.23 -1.12
N ASP A 53 -17.19 -7.76 0.03
CA ASP A 53 -17.60 -7.32 1.36
C ASP A 53 -16.59 -6.38 2.04
N MET A 54 -15.62 -5.88 1.28
CA MET A 54 -14.67 -4.87 1.76
C MET A 54 -15.38 -3.53 1.95
N GLU A 55 -15.12 -2.89 3.07
CA GLU A 55 -15.57 -1.53 3.39
C GLU A 55 -14.39 -0.63 3.70
N PHE A 56 -14.52 0.67 3.41
CA PHE A 56 -13.50 1.64 3.73
C PHE A 56 -13.73 2.27 5.11
N HIS A 57 -12.74 2.16 5.98
CA HIS A 57 -12.66 2.89 7.23
C HIS A 57 -11.77 4.11 7.04
N ARG A 58 -12.35 5.31 7.04
CA ARG A 58 -11.61 6.54 6.85
C ARG A 58 -10.82 6.94 8.08
N ILE A 59 -9.54 7.23 7.86
CA ILE A 59 -8.60 7.76 8.86
C ILE A 59 -8.20 9.17 8.42
N GLU A 60 -8.54 10.15 9.26
CA GLU A 60 -8.06 11.51 9.10
C GLU A 60 -6.64 11.59 9.66
N LEU A 61 -5.62 11.91 8.85
CA LEU A 61 -4.24 11.97 9.34
C LEU A 61 -4.02 13.09 10.36
N SER A 62 -4.97 14.03 10.46
CA SER A 62 -5.01 15.04 11.53
C SER A 62 -5.20 14.46 12.93
N SER A 63 -5.81 13.28 13.04
CA SER A 63 -6.00 12.58 14.31
C SER A 63 -4.78 11.76 14.76
N CYS A 64 -3.78 11.62 13.88
CA CYS A 64 -2.57 10.86 14.11
C CYS A 64 -1.44 11.76 14.64
N MET A 65 -0.47 11.16 15.33
CA MET A 65 0.74 11.87 15.75
C MET A 65 1.75 11.95 14.62
N SER A 66 2.19 13.15 14.28
CA SER A 66 3.19 13.39 13.24
C SER A 66 4.53 13.74 13.83
N SER A 67 5.61 13.12 13.32
CA SER A 67 6.99 13.40 13.68
C SER A 67 7.85 13.56 12.44
N GLY A 68 8.66 14.62 12.41
CA GLY A 68 9.50 14.99 11.28
C GLY A 68 9.97 16.43 11.39
N VAL A 69 10.52 16.96 10.30
CA VAL A 69 10.94 18.39 10.27
C VAL A 69 9.71 19.27 10.11
N TRP A 70 9.30 19.90 11.21
CA TRP A 70 8.14 20.79 11.26
C TRP A 70 8.46 22.19 10.73
N VAL A 71 7.61 22.72 9.87
CA VAL A 71 7.76 24.05 9.26
C VAL A 71 6.53 24.93 9.49
N GLY A 72 6.20 25.24 10.71
CA GLY A 72 5.06 26.11 11.02
C GLY A 72 3.74 25.67 10.35
N THR A 73 2.63 26.24 10.75
CA THR A 73 1.30 25.97 10.14
C THR A 73 0.85 24.49 10.08
N GLY A 74 1.51 23.57 10.83
CA GLY A 74 1.15 22.16 10.87
C GLY A 74 1.59 21.35 9.65
N SER A 75 2.62 21.79 8.93
CA SER A 75 3.23 21.06 7.82
C SER A 75 4.60 20.49 8.18
N PHE A 76 5.00 19.43 7.48
CA PHE A 76 6.26 18.71 7.66
C PHE A 76 6.98 18.60 6.33
N VAL A 77 8.32 18.64 6.34
CA VAL A 77 9.15 18.47 5.15
C VAL A 77 9.33 17.01 4.80
N VAL A 78 9.15 16.68 3.53
CA VAL A 78 9.53 15.40 2.92
C VAL A 78 10.35 15.70 1.67
N GLY A 79 11.56 15.19 1.61
CA GLY A 79 12.47 15.35 0.47
C GLY A 79 13.92 15.51 0.91
N GLY A 80 14.85 15.15 0.04
CA GLY A 80 16.25 15.02 0.41
C GLY A 80 16.43 13.94 1.48
N ASP A 81 17.02 14.32 2.62
CA ASP A 81 17.20 13.43 3.78
C ASP A 81 16.04 13.54 4.81
N ASP A 82 15.08 14.44 4.58
CA ASP A 82 13.98 14.68 5.50
C ASP A 82 12.81 13.74 5.26
N SER A 83 12.26 13.21 6.33
CA SER A 83 11.13 12.28 6.31
C SER A 83 10.04 12.71 7.29
N LEU A 84 8.83 12.22 7.05
CA LEU A 84 7.69 12.37 7.94
C LEU A 84 7.20 10.98 8.37
N THR A 85 7.01 10.81 9.67
CA THR A 85 6.30 9.64 10.22
C THR A 85 4.98 10.10 10.82
N VAL A 86 3.89 9.43 10.44
CA VAL A 86 2.54 9.65 10.95
C VAL A 86 2.08 8.37 11.62
N ASP A 87 1.88 8.42 12.94
CA ASP A 87 1.44 7.30 13.77
C ASP A 87 -0.02 7.49 14.15
N CYS A 88 -0.88 6.59 13.67
CA CYS A 88 -2.33 6.66 13.88
C CYS A 88 -2.82 5.85 15.09
N GLY A 89 -1.89 5.21 15.81
CA GLY A 89 -2.26 4.37 16.94
C GLY A 89 -3.07 3.14 16.54
N PRO A 90 -3.64 2.43 17.53
CA PRO A 90 -4.40 1.20 17.29
C PRO A 90 -5.62 1.40 16.39
N VAL A 91 -5.81 0.51 15.42
CA VAL A 91 -7.02 0.48 14.58
C VAL A 91 -8.19 -0.11 15.37
N SER A 92 -7.92 -1.13 16.17
CA SER A 92 -8.86 -1.74 17.11
C SER A 92 -8.10 -2.22 18.35
N GLU A 93 -8.63 -1.92 19.53
CA GLU A 93 -8.05 -2.37 20.79
C GLU A 93 -8.40 -3.83 21.12
N ASP A 94 -9.58 -4.27 20.70
CA ASP A 94 -10.20 -5.49 21.23
C ASP A 94 -10.18 -6.67 20.23
N LYS A 95 -10.01 -6.40 18.95
CA LYS A 95 -10.07 -7.44 17.89
C LYS A 95 -9.05 -7.22 16.80
N ASP A 96 -8.66 -8.31 16.15
CA ASP A 96 -7.85 -8.26 14.95
C ASP A 96 -8.58 -7.52 13.84
N THR A 97 -7.84 -6.71 13.06
CA THR A 97 -8.35 -6.03 11.88
C THR A 97 -7.84 -6.72 10.62
N TYR A 98 -8.76 -7.15 9.77
CA TYR A 98 -8.43 -7.77 8.49
C TYR A 98 -8.46 -6.73 7.39
N ILE A 99 -7.30 -6.45 6.79
CA ILE A 99 -7.10 -5.46 5.74
C ILE A 99 -7.00 -6.20 4.41
N ALA A 100 -7.88 -5.87 3.45
CA ALA A 100 -7.90 -6.56 2.17
C ALA A 100 -8.39 -5.65 1.04
N GLY A 101 -7.51 -5.26 0.14
CA GLY A 101 -7.88 -4.46 -1.02
C GLY A 101 -6.81 -3.45 -1.43
N LEU A 102 -7.25 -2.45 -2.15
CA LEU A 102 -6.48 -1.27 -2.54
C LEU A 102 -6.83 -0.14 -1.58
N ALA A 103 -5.84 0.52 -1.02
CA ALA A 103 -6.04 1.55 -0.01
C ALA A 103 -5.77 2.95 -0.58
N PRO A 104 -6.80 3.76 -0.85
CA PRO A 104 -6.63 5.13 -1.31
C PRO A 104 -6.07 6.04 -0.23
N LEU A 105 -5.16 6.92 -0.64
CA LEU A 105 -4.61 7.99 0.17
C LEU A 105 -4.75 9.32 -0.58
N ARG A 106 -5.40 10.29 0.01
CA ARG A 106 -5.33 11.67 -0.42
C ARG A 106 -4.28 12.38 0.44
N LEU A 107 -3.16 12.73 -0.16
CA LEU A 107 -2.07 13.44 0.49
C LEU A 107 -2.03 14.90 0.03
N SER A 108 -2.27 15.84 0.93
CA SER A 108 -2.20 17.26 0.64
C SER A 108 -0.79 17.78 0.89
N VAL A 109 -0.20 18.40 -0.14
CA VAL A 109 1.18 18.88 -0.11
C VAL A 109 1.32 20.27 -0.71
N VAL A 110 2.35 21.01 -0.29
CA VAL A 110 2.81 22.23 -0.95
C VAL A 110 4.25 22.02 -1.42
N PRO A 111 4.49 21.83 -2.72
CA PRO A 111 5.81 21.59 -3.25
C PRO A 111 6.62 22.89 -3.35
N ASN A 112 7.93 22.81 -3.23
CA ASN A 112 8.84 23.93 -3.49
C ASN A 112 9.34 23.98 -4.95
N PHE A 113 8.99 22.97 -5.75
CA PHE A 113 9.44 22.82 -7.13
C PHE A 113 8.30 22.30 -8.02
N ASP A 114 8.47 22.33 -9.35
CA ASP A 114 7.49 21.88 -10.33
C ASP A 114 7.50 20.36 -10.60
N GLY A 115 8.24 19.61 -9.78
CA GLY A 115 8.38 18.17 -9.80
C GLY A 115 8.67 17.62 -8.42
N GLY A 116 9.04 16.38 -8.34
CA GLY A 116 9.32 15.66 -7.11
C GLY A 116 8.39 14.48 -6.94
N GLN A 117 8.71 13.67 -5.95
CA GLN A 117 7.98 12.43 -5.70
C GLN A 117 7.89 12.17 -4.21
N VAL A 118 6.94 11.33 -3.84
CA VAL A 118 6.82 10.81 -2.49
C VAL A 118 6.71 9.29 -2.53
N PHE A 119 7.40 8.66 -1.60
CA PHE A 119 7.29 7.24 -1.31
C PHE A 119 6.75 7.08 0.10
N ILE A 120 5.72 6.26 0.26
CA ILE A 120 5.04 6.06 1.54
C ILE A 120 5.01 4.58 1.85
N GLU A 121 5.51 4.21 3.01
CA GLU A 121 5.33 2.88 3.57
C GLU A 121 4.28 2.91 4.66
N MET A 122 3.33 1.99 4.59
CA MET A 122 2.41 1.68 5.68
C MET A 122 2.95 0.49 6.45
N ARG A 123 3.08 0.65 7.75
CA ARG A 123 3.66 -0.35 8.64
C ARG A 123 2.73 -0.63 9.82
N ASP A 124 2.81 -1.83 10.36
CA ASP A 124 2.31 -2.17 11.68
C ASP A 124 3.14 -1.39 12.72
N SER A 125 2.49 -0.60 13.57
CA SER A 125 3.15 0.28 14.54
C SER A 125 3.97 -0.46 15.59
N GLU A 126 3.55 -1.67 15.98
CA GLU A 126 4.19 -2.45 17.04
C GLU A 126 5.36 -3.28 16.52
N THR A 127 5.22 -3.86 15.35
CA THR A 127 6.24 -4.76 14.80
C THR A 127 7.18 -4.10 13.80
N GLY A 128 6.78 -2.93 13.25
CA GLY A 128 7.48 -2.26 12.16
C GLY A 128 7.39 -2.99 10.81
N VAL A 129 6.64 -4.08 10.73
CA VAL A 129 6.48 -4.84 9.49
C VAL A 129 5.73 -4.01 8.46
N ARG A 130 6.29 -3.91 7.27
CA ARG A 130 5.66 -3.21 6.15
C ARG A 130 4.45 -3.99 5.65
N LEU A 131 3.29 -3.36 5.65
CA LEU A 131 2.02 -3.89 5.15
C LEU A 131 1.79 -3.53 3.68
N GLY A 132 2.26 -2.37 3.26
CA GLY A 132 2.12 -1.91 1.88
C GLY A 132 2.94 -0.66 1.63
N HIS A 133 2.98 -0.22 0.37
CA HIS A 133 3.59 1.05 -0.01
C HIS A 133 2.85 1.69 -1.17
N ALA A 134 3.01 3.00 -1.29
CA ALA A 134 2.53 3.80 -2.41
C ALA A 134 3.64 4.77 -2.85
N THR A 135 3.64 5.12 -4.12
CA THR A 135 4.55 6.13 -4.65
C THR A 135 3.88 6.94 -5.73
N MET A 136 4.22 8.21 -5.82
CA MET A 136 3.73 9.08 -6.88
C MET A 136 4.71 10.22 -7.15
N ASP A 137 4.94 10.50 -8.42
CA ASP A 137 5.49 11.78 -8.86
C ASP A 137 4.37 12.82 -8.82
N ILE A 138 4.61 14.00 -8.22
CA ILE A 138 3.61 15.03 -8.01
C ILE A 138 2.97 15.53 -9.31
N ARG A 139 3.66 15.41 -10.44
CA ARG A 139 3.10 15.75 -11.75
C ARG A 139 1.92 14.88 -12.17
N TYR A 140 1.72 13.75 -11.51
CA TYR A 140 0.58 12.85 -11.75
C TYR A 140 -0.44 12.89 -10.59
N HIS A 141 -0.48 13.99 -9.85
CA HIS A 141 -1.25 14.12 -8.61
C HIS A 141 -2.75 13.82 -8.73
N ALA A 142 -3.35 14.09 -9.88
CA ALA A 142 -4.77 13.75 -10.10
C ALA A 142 -4.99 12.30 -10.59
N GLY A 143 -3.92 11.49 -10.63
CA GLY A 143 -3.97 10.14 -11.22
C GLY A 143 -3.86 10.15 -12.74
N GLY A 144 -3.82 8.93 -13.33
CA GLY A 144 -3.71 8.76 -14.78
C GLY A 144 -2.27 8.82 -15.31
N TYR A 145 -2.14 9.02 -16.62
CA TYR A 145 -0.86 8.95 -17.33
C TYR A 145 -0.38 10.30 -17.89
N ASP A 146 -1.19 11.35 -17.75
CA ASP A 146 -0.86 12.67 -18.26
C ASP A 146 -0.28 13.54 -17.15
N ALA A 147 0.94 14.03 -17.37
CA ALA A 147 1.59 14.94 -16.44
C ALA A 147 0.86 16.29 -16.40
N GLN A 148 0.64 16.78 -15.20
CA GLN A 148 -0.07 18.01 -14.93
C GLN A 148 0.91 19.10 -14.49
N THR A 149 0.50 20.35 -14.67
CA THR A 149 1.30 21.49 -14.20
C THR A 149 1.27 21.56 -12.67
N VAL A 150 2.44 21.62 -12.09
CA VAL A 150 2.65 21.86 -10.66
C VAL A 150 3.19 23.26 -10.49
N VAL A 151 2.55 24.08 -9.66
CA VAL A 151 2.99 25.43 -9.34
C VAL A 151 3.64 25.42 -7.96
N PRO A 152 4.94 25.72 -7.86
CA PRO A 152 5.62 25.79 -6.56
C PRO A 152 4.94 26.77 -5.60
N GLY A 153 4.73 26.31 -4.35
CA GLY A 153 4.06 27.09 -3.30
C GLY A 153 2.54 26.99 -3.31
N GLU A 154 1.92 26.34 -4.28
CA GLU A 154 0.47 26.09 -4.29
C GLU A 154 0.12 24.72 -3.68
N LEU A 155 -1.06 24.62 -3.08
CA LEU A 155 -1.57 23.37 -2.51
C LEU A 155 -1.93 22.40 -3.62
N VAL A 156 -1.44 21.18 -3.50
CA VAL A 156 -1.74 20.07 -4.41
C VAL A 156 -2.27 18.88 -3.60
N ASP A 157 -3.35 18.29 -4.05
CA ASP A 157 -3.85 17.01 -3.53
C ASP A 157 -3.35 15.88 -4.42
N MET A 158 -2.53 15.00 -3.86
CA MET A 158 -2.05 13.79 -4.52
C MET A 158 -3.02 12.64 -4.24
N MET A 159 -3.67 12.14 -5.28
CA MET A 159 -4.58 10.99 -5.19
C MET A 159 -3.80 9.70 -5.40
N MET A 160 -3.30 9.13 -4.33
CA MET A 160 -2.44 7.94 -4.34
C MET A 160 -3.25 6.68 -4.00
N GLU A 161 -2.71 5.54 -4.37
CA GLU A 161 -3.25 4.24 -4.00
C GLU A 161 -2.10 3.32 -3.60
N PHE A 162 -2.26 2.67 -2.46
CA PHE A 162 -1.33 1.62 -2.05
C PHE A 162 -1.49 0.40 -2.94
N GLN A 163 -0.41 -0.35 -3.13
CA GLN A 163 -0.49 -1.67 -3.75
C GLN A 163 -1.50 -2.54 -3.00
N ALA A 164 -2.02 -3.54 -3.69
CA ALA A 164 -2.95 -4.50 -3.09
C ALA A 164 -2.41 -5.07 -1.78
N ILE A 165 -3.20 -4.94 -0.72
CA ILE A 165 -2.85 -5.34 0.64
C ILE A 165 -3.73 -6.50 1.04
N ASP A 166 -3.13 -7.52 1.65
CA ASP A 166 -3.82 -8.58 2.38
C ASP A 166 -3.08 -8.84 3.68
N ALA A 167 -3.64 -8.34 4.78
CA ALA A 167 -2.97 -8.35 6.07
C ALA A 167 -3.93 -8.57 7.23
N VAL A 168 -3.41 -9.15 8.30
CA VAL A 168 -4.02 -9.12 9.63
C VAL A 168 -3.19 -8.17 10.47
N LEU A 169 -3.87 -7.22 11.08
CA LEU A 169 -3.34 -6.34 12.10
C LEU A 169 -3.92 -6.81 13.45
N PRO A 170 -3.10 -7.33 14.36
CA PRO A 170 -3.58 -7.85 15.65
C PRO A 170 -4.26 -6.78 16.50
N ALA A 171 -5.11 -7.20 17.44
CA ALA A 171 -5.71 -6.32 18.44
C ALA A 171 -4.64 -5.50 19.16
N GLY A 172 -4.88 -4.20 19.34
CA GLY A 172 -3.95 -3.25 19.95
C GLY A 172 -2.85 -2.73 19.02
N HIS A 173 -2.71 -3.29 17.81
CA HIS A 173 -1.75 -2.80 16.82
C HIS A 173 -2.33 -1.64 16.00
N GLY A 174 -1.47 -0.72 15.64
CA GLY A 174 -1.80 0.48 14.87
C GLY A 174 -1.14 0.53 13.49
N LEU A 175 -1.38 1.64 12.82
CA LEU A 175 -0.78 1.95 11.53
C LEU A 175 0.18 3.12 11.64
N THR A 176 1.38 2.95 11.10
CA THR A 176 2.36 4.00 10.94
C THR A 176 2.66 4.22 9.47
N PHE A 177 2.60 5.47 9.01
CA PHE A 177 2.99 5.88 7.66
C PHE A 177 4.35 6.55 7.71
N HIS A 178 5.30 6.00 6.98
CA HIS A 178 6.62 6.59 6.82
C HIS A 178 6.77 7.16 5.40
N MET A 179 6.96 8.47 5.28
CA MET A 179 6.98 9.21 4.02
C MET A 179 8.38 9.73 3.75
N THR A 180 8.90 9.44 2.57
CA THR A 180 10.23 9.83 2.10
C THR A 180 10.17 10.24 0.63
N GLU A 181 11.22 10.85 0.11
CA GLU A 181 11.35 11.09 -1.35
C GLU A 181 11.68 9.81 -2.10
N THR A 182 12.41 8.89 -1.48
CA THR A 182 12.96 7.70 -2.12
C THR A 182 12.47 6.43 -1.46
N GLY A 183 12.27 5.39 -2.26
CA GLY A 183 12.04 4.02 -1.76
C GLY A 183 13.25 3.16 -2.09
N GLU A 184 13.98 2.76 -1.08
CA GLU A 184 15.22 1.95 -1.10
C GLU A 184 15.68 1.37 -2.45
N ASP A 185 14.95 0.36 -2.96
CA ASP A 185 15.31 -0.37 -4.19
C ASP A 185 14.52 0.12 -5.43
N TYR A 186 13.49 0.95 -5.25
CA TYR A 186 12.50 1.21 -6.29
C TYR A 186 12.54 2.61 -6.88
N LEU A 187 12.98 3.58 -6.10
CA LEU A 187 12.79 4.96 -6.46
C LEU A 187 14.04 5.79 -6.19
N GLN A 188 14.65 6.29 -7.26
CA GLN A 188 15.76 7.23 -7.17
C GLN A 188 15.24 8.65 -6.89
N PRO A 189 16.02 9.52 -6.23
CA PRO A 189 15.62 10.90 -6.02
C PRO A 189 15.32 11.61 -7.34
N ALA A 190 14.16 12.26 -7.44
CA ALA A 190 13.77 12.95 -8.65
C ALA A 190 14.62 14.21 -8.90
N CYS A 191 14.96 14.93 -7.83
CA CYS A 191 15.70 16.19 -7.93
C CYS A 191 16.46 16.56 -6.64
N SER A 192 16.91 15.55 -5.87
CA SER A 192 17.70 15.77 -4.65
C SER A 192 18.98 16.61 -4.90
N PRO A 193 19.40 17.48 -3.99
CA PRO A 193 18.85 17.71 -2.63
C PRO A 193 17.87 18.87 -2.53
N THR A 194 17.40 19.43 -3.62
CA THR A 194 16.71 20.72 -3.64
C THR A 194 15.19 20.65 -3.68
N CYS A 195 14.63 19.50 -4.03
CA CYS A 195 13.18 19.31 -4.05
C CYS A 195 12.69 18.76 -2.74
N PHE A 196 11.67 19.40 -2.20
CA PHE A 196 10.94 18.91 -1.05
C PHE A 196 9.46 19.30 -1.15
N MET A 197 8.65 18.61 -0.40
CA MET A 197 7.23 18.91 -0.24
C MET A 197 6.93 19.19 1.21
N HIS A 198 6.11 20.20 1.45
CA HIS A 198 5.48 20.39 2.74
C HIS A 198 4.22 19.53 2.78
N VAL A 199 4.24 18.45 3.52
CA VAL A 199 3.07 17.57 3.72
C VAL A 199 2.20 18.16 4.82
N LEU A 200 0.89 18.18 4.59
CA LEU A 200 -0.11 18.68 5.52
C LEU A 200 -1.01 17.53 6.01
N PRO A 201 -0.64 16.84 7.11
CA PRO A 201 -1.47 15.77 7.65
C PRO A 201 -2.90 16.21 7.99
N SER A 202 -3.07 17.47 8.40
CA SER A 202 -4.38 18.05 8.73
C SER A 202 -5.38 18.11 7.57
N LEU A 203 -4.91 18.00 6.33
CA LEU A 203 -5.72 18.00 5.13
C LEU A 203 -5.71 16.65 4.40
N SER A 204 -5.00 15.66 4.95
CA SER A 204 -4.77 14.36 4.32
C SER A 204 -5.65 13.28 4.93
N THR A 205 -6.11 12.35 4.10
CA THR A 205 -7.01 11.26 4.51
C THR A 205 -6.56 9.93 3.91
N PHE A 206 -6.76 8.85 4.66
CA PHE A 206 -6.48 7.50 4.24
C PHE A 206 -7.73 6.63 4.40
N ASP A 207 -8.08 5.88 3.38
CA ASP A 207 -9.20 4.96 3.41
C ASP A 207 -8.67 3.52 3.55
N LEU A 208 -8.79 2.95 4.75
CA LEU A 208 -8.33 1.60 5.06
C LEU A 208 -9.38 0.58 4.57
N PRO A 209 -9.03 -0.34 3.66
CA PRO A 209 -9.94 -1.38 3.19
C PRO A 209 -10.03 -2.51 4.22
N VAL A 210 -11.16 -2.66 4.87
CA VAL A 210 -11.39 -3.64 5.95
C VAL A 210 -12.45 -4.65 5.54
N ILE A 211 -12.26 -5.91 5.92
CA ILE A 211 -13.27 -6.96 5.84
C ILE A 211 -13.68 -7.38 7.26
N GLU A 212 -15.00 -7.37 7.54
CA GLU A 212 -15.55 -7.65 8.88
C GLU A 212 -15.79 -9.13 9.17
N ARG A 213 -15.64 -9.99 8.18
CA ARG A 213 -15.78 -11.43 8.37
C ARG A 213 -14.62 -12.01 9.16
N ASP A 214 -14.86 -13.02 9.96
CA ASP A 214 -13.81 -13.77 10.63
C ASP A 214 -12.79 -14.23 9.60
N GLY A 215 -11.51 -13.90 9.82
CA GLY A 215 -10.41 -14.19 8.90
C GLY A 215 -10.13 -15.67 8.66
N ALA A 216 -10.97 -16.52 9.21
CA ALA A 216 -10.99 -17.97 9.05
C ALA A 216 -11.45 -18.44 7.66
N ASN A 217 -11.49 -17.56 6.67
CA ASN A 217 -11.88 -17.99 5.33
C ASN A 217 -10.81 -18.86 4.70
N VAL A 218 -11.28 -19.98 4.40
CA VAL A 218 -10.68 -21.14 3.79
C VAL A 218 -9.32 -20.89 3.23
N LEU A 219 -8.44 -21.33 3.99
CA LEU A 219 -7.05 -21.38 3.68
C LEU A 219 -6.82 -22.52 2.70
N ILE A 220 -6.28 -22.15 1.59
CA ILE A 220 -5.70 -23.14 0.69
C ILE A 220 -4.25 -23.34 1.13
N THR A 221 -3.82 -24.58 1.21
CA THR A 221 -2.40 -24.88 1.25
C THR A 221 -1.96 -25.04 -0.21
N PRO A 222 -1.16 -24.12 -0.76
CA PRO A 222 -0.67 -24.26 -2.12
C PRO A 222 0.13 -25.56 -2.26
N GLN A 223 -0.14 -26.34 -3.29
CA GLN A 223 0.66 -27.52 -3.57
C GLN A 223 2.09 -27.07 -3.89
N GLY A 224 3.03 -27.43 -3.04
CA GLY A 224 4.45 -27.12 -3.21
C GLY A 224 5.05 -26.12 -2.23
N SER A 225 4.28 -25.59 -1.28
CA SER A 225 4.83 -24.71 -0.23
C SER A 225 5.75 -25.41 0.77
N ASP A 226 5.68 -26.73 0.86
CA ASP A 226 6.49 -27.52 1.81
C ASP A 226 7.95 -27.71 1.38
N ALA A 227 8.31 -27.37 0.14
CA ALA A 227 9.67 -27.56 -0.36
C ALA A 227 10.65 -26.39 -0.02
N ALA A 228 10.14 -25.26 0.41
CA ALA A 228 10.96 -24.06 0.63
C ALA A 228 11.49 -23.90 2.07
N ASN A 229 10.99 -24.68 3.04
CA ASN A 229 11.38 -24.56 4.45
C ASN A 229 12.50 -25.50 4.89
N ASN A 230 13.14 -26.24 3.98
CA ASN A 230 14.20 -27.21 4.31
C ASN A 230 15.50 -27.00 3.52
N GLN A 231 15.89 -25.74 3.26
CA GLN A 231 17.28 -25.45 2.82
C GLN A 231 17.84 -24.23 3.50
#